data_1b85d29b962900538cbe2b4c869fad4d
#
_entry.id   1b85d29b962900538cbe2b4c869fad4d
#
_cell.length_a   1.000
_cell.length_b   1.000
_cell.length_c   1.000
_cell.angle_alpha   90.00
_cell.angle_beta   90.00
_cell.angle_gamma   90.00
#
_symmetry.space_group_name_H-M   'P 1'
#
loop_
_entity.id
_entity.type
_entity.pdbx_description
1 polymer ?
#
loop_
_entity_poly.entity_id
_entity_poly.type
_entity_poly.pdbx_seq_one_letter_code
_entity_poly.pdbx_strand_id
1 'polypeptide(L)'
;TKVLHRAPGAAEWEVWDLDRAMERVAQLVKTARDETFVETLANGKTVNATTAIFSLGGATLDIEFNHVHQKLMRGLGIVAIENQARI
;
A
#
# COMPACT_ATOMS: atom_id res chain seq x y z
N THR A 1 -2.64 19.21 8.63
CA THR A 1 -1.57 18.22 8.71
C THR A 1 -0.66 18.32 7.49
N LYS A 2 0.62 18.37 7.75
CA LYS A 2 1.63 18.47 6.72
C LYS A 2 2.40 17.16 6.60
N VAL A 3 2.86 16.85 5.39
CA VAL A 3 3.65 15.66 5.10
C VAL A 3 5.00 16.08 4.56
N LEU A 4 6.06 15.43 5.01
CA LEU A 4 7.40 15.65 4.48
C LEU A 4 7.62 14.70 3.31
N HIS A 5 8.07 15.24 2.19
CA HIS A 5 8.37 14.47 0.99
C HIS A 5 9.79 14.74 0.54
N ARG A 6 10.47 13.68 0.14
CA ARG A 6 11.78 13.76 -0.48
C ARG A 6 11.81 12.86 -1.71
N ALA A 7 12.11 13.47 -2.86
CA ALA A 7 12.23 12.71 -4.10
C ALA A 7 13.44 11.77 -4.02
N PRO A 8 13.43 10.65 -4.76
CA PRO A 8 14.58 9.75 -4.81
C PRO A 8 15.85 10.52 -5.24
N GLY A 9 16.91 10.39 -4.46
CA GLY A 9 18.17 11.08 -4.71
C GLY A 9 18.25 12.52 -4.26
N ALA A 10 17.15 13.10 -3.77
CA ALA A 10 17.16 14.48 -3.27
C ALA A 10 17.77 14.57 -1.87
N ALA A 11 18.46 15.67 -1.58
CA ALA A 11 19.09 15.87 -0.28
C ALA A 11 18.17 16.55 0.73
N GLU A 12 17.16 17.27 0.26
CA GLU A 12 16.30 18.08 1.12
C GLU A 12 14.86 17.55 1.11
N TRP A 13 14.16 17.79 2.23
CA TRP A 13 12.76 17.44 2.38
C TRP A 13 11.87 18.60 1.99
N GLU A 14 10.78 18.30 1.30
CA GLU A 14 9.74 19.27 0.97
C GLU A 14 8.54 19.07 1.89
N VAL A 15 7.85 20.16 2.19
CA VAL A 15 6.61 20.09 2.98
C VAL A 15 5.42 20.09 2.03
N TRP A 16 4.63 19.05 2.09
CA TRP A 16 3.42 18.90 1.29
C TRP A 16 2.20 18.94 2.20
N ASP A 17 1.06 19.38 1.67
CA ASP A 17 -0.19 19.19 2.38
C ASP A 17 -0.65 17.73 2.28
N LEU A 18 -1.60 17.36 3.13
CA LEU A 18 -2.06 15.96 3.18
C LEU A 18 -2.74 15.53 1.88
N ASP A 19 -3.53 16.41 1.28
CA ASP A 19 -4.26 16.07 0.05
C ASP A 19 -3.31 15.75 -1.09
N ARG A 20 -2.26 16.56 -1.25
CA ARG A 20 -1.24 16.32 -2.26
C ARG A 20 -0.51 15.00 -2.01
N ALA A 21 -0.17 14.74 -0.76
CA ALA A 21 0.52 13.50 -0.40
C ALA A 21 -0.34 12.28 -0.68
N MET A 22 -1.63 12.32 -0.31
CA MET A 22 -2.54 11.21 -0.55
C MET A 22 -2.80 10.99 -2.03
N GLU A 23 -2.88 12.06 -2.81
CA GLU A 23 -3.01 11.96 -4.26
C GLU A 23 -1.80 11.25 -4.88
N ARG A 24 -0.59 11.60 -4.42
CA ARG A 24 0.62 10.94 -4.91
C ARG A 24 0.68 9.47 -4.52
N VAL A 25 0.27 9.13 -3.31
CA VAL A 25 0.18 7.73 -2.86
C VAL A 25 -0.80 6.96 -3.74
N ALA A 26 -1.96 7.54 -4.01
CA ALA A 26 -2.96 6.90 -4.86
C ALA A 26 -2.44 6.67 -6.28
N GLN A 27 -1.69 7.62 -6.84
CA GLN A 27 -1.08 7.48 -8.16
C GLN A 27 -0.06 6.33 -8.18
N LEU A 28 0.78 6.24 -7.15
CA LEU A 28 1.78 5.18 -7.06
C LEU A 28 1.15 3.80 -6.90
N VAL A 29 0.10 3.70 -6.08
CA VAL A 29 -0.65 2.45 -5.89
C VAL A 29 -1.30 2.04 -7.21
N LYS A 30 -1.94 2.98 -7.89
CA LYS A 30 -2.60 2.69 -9.17
C LYS A 30 -1.59 2.24 -10.22
N THR A 31 -0.46 2.92 -10.34
CA THR A 31 0.59 2.57 -11.31
C THR A 31 1.14 1.18 -11.04
N ALA A 32 1.51 0.89 -9.79
CA ALA A 32 2.05 -0.41 -9.41
C ALA A 32 1.03 -1.52 -9.65
N ARG A 33 -0.22 -1.27 -9.31
CA ARG A 33 -1.29 -2.24 -9.49
C ARG A 33 -1.57 -2.49 -10.97
N ASP A 34 -1.65 -1.44 -11.80
CA ASP A 34 -1.92 -1.57 -13.23
C ASP A 34 -0.83 -2.37 -13.95
N GLU A 35 0.42 -2.23 -13.51
CA GLU A 35 1.54 -2.95 -14.11
C GLU A 35 1.62 -4.42 -13.70
N THR A 36 1.18 -4.74 -12.49
CA THR A 36 1.43 -6.05 -11.89
C THR A 36 0.18 -6.82 -11.49
N PHE A 37 -1.01 -6.25 -11.68
CA PHE A 37 -2.25 -6.90 -11.29
C PHE A 37 -2.51 -8.14 -12.13
N VAL A 38 -2.74 -9.26 -11.47
CA VAL A 38 -3.04 -10.53 -12.10
C VAL A 38 -4.44 -10.97 -11.68
N GLU A 39 -5.34 -11.09 -12.65
CA GLU A 39 -6.71 -11.54 -12.40
C GLU A 39 -6.76 -13.05 -12.20
N THR A 40 -6.08 -13.80 -13.09
CA THR A 40 -6.05 -15.25 -13.03
C THR A 40 -4.62 -15.76 -13.16
N LEU A 41 -4.34 -16.86 -12.48
CA LEU A 41 -3.08 -17.58 -12.63
C LEU A 41 -3.09 -18.49 -13.86
N ALA A 42 -1.90 -18.98 -14.26
CA ALA A 42 -1.76 -19.88 -15.37
C ALA A 42 -2.56 -21.17 -15.21
N ASN A 43 -2.86 -21.56 -13.97
CA ASN A 43 -3.68 -22.76 -13.66
C ASN A 43 -5.19 -22.47 -13.71
N GLY A 44 -5.60 -21.29 -14.11
CA GLY A 44 -7.00 -20.90 -14.25
C GLY A 44 -7.66 -20.38 -12.99
N LYS A 45 -6.95 -20.34 -11.85
CA LYS A 45 -7.52 -19.81 -10.60
C LYS A 45 -7.56 -18.30 -10.61
N THR A 46 -8.69 -17.71 -10.21
CA THR A 46 -8.85 -16.27 -10.06
C THR A 46 -8.21 -15.81 -8.77
N VAL A 47 -7.27 -14.87 -8.84
CA VAL A 47 -6.56 -14.38 -7.67
C VAL A 47 -6.72 -12.88 -7.43
N ASN A 48 -6.92 -12.08 -8.47
CA ASN A 48 -7.10 -10.62 -8.38
C ASN A 48 -6.04 -9.99 -7.48
N ALA A 49 -4.77 -10.21 -7.81
CA ALA A 49 -3.67 -9.88 -6.91
C ALA A 49 -2.58 -9.05 -7.59
N THR A 50 -1.90 -8.22 -6.80
CA THR A 50 -0.66 -7.55 -7.19
C THR A 50 0.43 -7.90 -6.18
N THR A 51 1.64 -8.14 -6.67
CA THR A 51 2.82 -8.44 -5.83
C THR A 51 3.80 -7.28 -5.75
N ALA A 52 3.47 -6.14 -6.38
CA ALA A 52 4.35 -4.97 -6.40
C ALA A 52 4.22 -4.10 -5.14
N ILE A 53 3.23 -4.35 -4.30
CA ILE A 53 2.97 -3.54 -3.12
C ILE A 53 3.03 -4.42 -1.89
N PHE A 54 3.76 -3.95 -0.89
CA PHE A 54 3.89 -4.60 0.41
C PHE A 54 3.29 -3.70 1.48
N SER A 55 2.51 -4.27 2.39
CA SER A 55 1.93 -3.52 3.52
C SER A 55 2.46 -4.06 4.84
N LEU A 56 2.94 -3.16 5.67
CA LEU A 56 3.48 -3.47 6.98
C LEU A 56 2.65 -2.77 8.04
N GLY A 57 2.04 -3.55 8.93
CA GLY A 57 1.24 -3.02 10.01
C GLY A 57 2.06 -2.61 11.23
N GLY A 58 1.38 -2.27 12.30
CA GLY A 58 2.00 -1.86 13.56
C GLY A 58 1.52 -2.69 14.75
N ALA A 59 2.35 -2.77 15.78
CA ALA A 59 2.05 -3.58 16.95
C ALA A 59 1.03 -2.94 17.89
N THR A 60 0.83 -1.61 17.79
CA THR A 60 -0.01 -0.86 18.72
C THR A 60 -1.35 -0.42 18.10
N LEU A 61 -1.67 -0.91 16.93
CA LEU A 61 -2.94 -0.59 16.26
C LEU A 61 -4.10 -1.34 16.94
N ASP A 62 -5.26 -0.69 17.00
CA ASP A 62 -6.45 -1.34 17.56
C ASP A 62 -7.05 -2.37 16.59
N ILE A 63 -8.01 -3.15 17.10
CA ILE A 63 -8.62 -4.24 16.32
C ILE A 63 -9.42 -3.70 15.15
N GLU A 64 -10.16 -2.62 15.36
CA GLU A 64 -10.97 -2.00 14.30
C GLU A 64 -10.10 -1.49 13.16
N PHE A 65 -8.98 -0.83 13.50
CA PHE A 65 -8.05 -0.35 12.48
C PHE A 65 -7.46 -1.51 11.69
N ASN A 66 -7.02 -2.56 12.37
CA ASN A 66 -6.44 -3.73 11.70
C ASN A 66 -7.43 -4.41 10.78
N HIS A 67 -8.70 -4.50 11.17
CA HIS A 67 -9.74 -5.06 10.34
C HIS A 67 -9.95 -4.26 9.05
N VAL A 68 -10.09 -2.94 9.18
CA VAL A 68 -10.27 -2.05 8.02
C VAL A 68 -9.05 -2.06 7.13
N HIS A 69 -7.85 -2.03 7.73
CA HIS A 69 -6.60 -2.05 7.01
C HIS A 69 -6.46 -3.32 6.15
N GLN A 70 -6.69 -4.47 6.73
CA GLN A 70 -6.61 -5.74 6.00
C GLN A 70 -7.65 -5.79 4.88
N LYS A 71 -8.87 -5.35 5.16
CA LYS A 71 -9.94 -5.35 4.18
C LYS A 71 -9.61 -4.44 2.99
N LEU A 72 -9.05 -3.25 3.26
CA LEU A 72 -8.62 -2.33 2.21
C LEU A 72 -7.50 -2.94 1.37
N MET A 73 -6.48 -3.49 2.02
CA MET A 73 -5.35 -4.07 1.30
C MET A 73 -5.78 -5.24 0.43
N ARG A 74 -6.64 -6.10 0.93
CA ARG A 74 -7.18 -7.22 0.12
C ARG A 74 -8.06 -6.71 -1.02
N GLY A 75 -8.84 -5.65 -0.81
CA GLY A 75 -9.63 -5.02 -1.86
C GLY A 75 -8.78 -4.45 -2.99
N LEU A 76 -7.57 -3.99 -2.67
CA LEU A 76 -6.62 -3.51 -3.66
C LEU A 76 -5.83 -4.65 -4.34
N GLY A 77 -5.98 -5.87 -3.86
CA GLY A 77 -5.25 -7.02 -4.40
C GLY A 77 -3.86 -7.21 -3.82
N ILE A 78 -3.54 -6.56 -2.73
CA ILE A 78 -2.23 -6.67 -2.09
C ILE A 78 -2.15 -8.00 -1.34
N VAL A 79 -1.14 -8.80 -1.66
CA VAL A 79 -0.93 -10.12 -1.06
C VAL A 79 0.04 -10.04 0.11
N ALA A 80 1.09 -9.25 -0.02
CA ALA A 80 2.17 -9.17 0.98
C ALA A 80 1.76 -8.22 2.10
N ILE A 81 1.11 -8.75 3.12
CA ILE A 81 0.65 -8.02 4.31
C ILE A 81 1.28 -8.68 5.53
N GLU A 82 2.05 -7.92 6.28
CA GLU A 82 2.69 -8.39 7.50
C GLU A 82 2.46 -7.41 8.64
N ASN A 83 2.68 -7.86 9.85
CA ASN A 83 2.57 -7.03 11.05
C ASN A 83 3.86 -7.13 11.86
N GLN A 84 4.28 -5.99 12.40
CA GLN A 84 5.52 -5.89 13.18
C GLN A 84 5.51 -6.82 14.40
N ALA A 85 4.37 -7.03 15.03
CA ALA A 85 4.24 -7.86 16.22
C ALA A 85 4.25 -9.36 15.92
N ARG A 86 4.27 -9.73 14.68
CA ARG A 86 4.32 -11.14 14.29
C ARG A 86 5.75 -11.66 14.41
N ILE A 87 5.92 -12.56 15.33
CA ILE A 87 7.23 -13.16 15.60
C ILE A 87 7.17 -14.66 15.32
#